data_e3fb4a6c2136a2b10d8220f2018aceff
#
_entry.id   e3fb4a6c2136a2b10d8220f2018aceff
#
_cell.length_a   1.000
_cell.length_b   1.000
_cell.length_c   1.000
_cell.angle_alpha   90.00
_cell.angle_beta   90.00
_cell.angle_gamma   90.00
#
_symmetry.space_group_name_H-M   'P 1'
#
loop_
_entity.id
_entity.type
_entity.pdbx_description
1 polymer ?
#
loop_
_entity_poly.entity_id
_entity_poly.type
_entity_poly.pdbx_seq_one_letter_code
_entity_poly.pdbx_strand_id
1 'polypeptide(L)'
;GHKRKDKVKEKQKMGIFDRFKVLTVNDAINESRTDKNAVLIDIRAKDVYKRGYISGSINIPMTQLELIEKRVPDKEKKIYIVGSYDNEPKKAAKKLKKMGYENAIPGGRMEEHEGPLKKMK
;
A
#
# COMPACT_ATOMS: atom_id res chain seq x y z
N GLY A 1 1.56 11.24 31.20
CA GLY A 1 1.21 10.84 31.29
C GLY A 1 0.98 11.02 31.27
N HIS A 2 0.70 11.29 31.17
CA HIS A 2 0.29 11.06 31.25
C HIS A 2 -0.22 10.97 31.02
N LYS A 3 -0.22 10.93 30.74
CA LYS A 3 -0.71 10.62 30.51
C LYS A 3 -1.11 10.50 30.01
N ARG A 4 -1.14 10.64 29.68
CA ARG A 4 -1.59 10.29 29.12
C ARG A 4 -1.71 10.03 28.61
N LYS A 5 -1.55 10.11 28.38
CA LYS A 5 -1.68 9.68 27.86
C LYS A 5 -1.82 9.23 27.45
N ASP A 6 -1.87 9.34 27.46
CA ASP A 6 -1.90 8.75 27.14
C ASP A 6 -2.29 8.49 26.60
N LYS A 7 -2.63 8.35 26.27
CA LYS A 7 -2.91 8.11 25.65
C LYS A 7 -2.89 8.10 24.99
N VAL A 8 -2.75 8.40 24.79
CA VAL A 8 -2.57 8.23 24.11
C VAL A 8 -2.32 8.01 23.97
N LYS A 9 -2.40 7.95 24.19
CA LYS A 9 -1.87 7.57 23.96
C LYS A 9 -1.70 6.78 23.85
N GLU A 10 -1.93 6.76 24.35
CA GLU A 10 -1.66 5.69 23.96
C GLU A 10 -1.58 5.36 22.62
N LYS A 11 -1.98 5.84 21.91
CA LYS A 11 -2.01 5.62 20.64
C LYS A 11 -0.86 6.07 19.94
N GLN A 12 -0.30 7.02 20.25
CA GLN A 12 0.79 7.50 19.71
C GLN A 12 1.98 6.78 19.95
N LYS A 13 2.14 6.19 21.04
CA LYS A 13 3.23 5.43 21.24
C LYS A 13 3.20 4.26 20.43
N MET A 14 2.13 3.96 19.84
CA MET A 14 2.08 2.91 18.99
C MET A 14 2.93 3.18 17.84
N GLY A 15 3.21 4.38 17.52
CA GLY A 15 3.99 4.74 16.37
C GLY A 15 5.32 4.04 16.26
N ILE A 16 6.01 3.85 17.35
CA ILE A 16 7.31 3.22 17.31
C ILE A 16 7.19 1.75 16.95
N PHE A 17 6.21 1.11 17.54
CA PHE A 17 5.99 -0.28 17.30
C PHE A 17 5.51 -0.51 15.88
N ASP A 18 4.61 0.33 15.40
CA ASP A 18 4.07 0.21 14.07
C ASP A 18 5.14 0.39 13.00
N ARG A 19 6.16 1.14 13.30
CA ARG A 19 7.22 1.37 12.38
C ARG A 19 7.91 0.10 11.94
N PHE A 20 7.94 -0.93 12.77
CA PHE A 20 8.58 -2.19 12.47
C PHE A 20 7.60 -3.27 12.06
N LYS A 21 6.33 -2.93 12.02
CA LYS A 21 5.33 -3.89 11.63
C LYS A 21 5.31 -4.06 10.12
N VAL A 22 5.28 -5.31 9.68
CA VAL A 22 5.17 -5.62 8.26
C VAL A 22 3.72 -5.91 7.97
N LEU A 23 3.11 -5.14 7.07
CA LEU A 23 1.71 -5.35 6.72
C LEU A 23 1.55 -6.54 5.82
N THR A 24 0.49 -7.29 6.05
CA THR A 24 0.10 -8.32 5.10
C THR A 24 -0.73 -7.66 4.01
N VAL A 25 -0.96 -8.40 2.92
CA VAL A 25 -1.78 -7.88 1.84
C VAL A 25 -3.20 -7.60 2.35
N ASN A 26 -3.72 -8.43 3.24
CA ASN A 26 -5.08 -8.21 3.77
C ASN A 26 -5.15 -6.96 4.63
N ASP A 27 -4.11 -6.68 5.41
CA ASP A 27 -4.05 -5.46 6.18
C ASP A 27 -4.05 -4.24 5.27
N ALA A 28 -3.25 -4.29 4.20
CA ALA A 28 -3.17 -3.18 3.26
C ALA A 28 -4.52 -2.92 2.60
N ILE A 29 -5.23 -3.97 2.22
CA ILE A 29 -6.55 -3.83 1.62
C ILE A 29 -7.51 -3.16 2.58
N ASN A 30 -7.56 -3.65 3.82
CA ASN A 30 -8.47 -3.09 4.81
C ASN A 30 -8.19 -1.63 5.09
N GLU A 31 -6.93 -1.29 5.28
CA GLU A 31 -6.58 0.09 5.58
C GLU A 31 -6.85 1.01 4.41
N SER A 32 -6.60 0.54 3.18
CA SER A 32 -6.86 1.37 2.01
C SER A 32 -8.34 1.63 1.80
N ARG A 33 -9.20 0.72 2.25
CA ARG A 33 -10.64 0.90 2.10
C ARG A 33 -11.27 1.75 3.17
N THR A 34 -10.65 1.82 4.34
CA THR A 34 -11.22 2.58 5.44
C THR A 34 -10.72 4.02 5.49
N ASP A 35 -9.72 4.36 4.70
CA ASP A 35 -9.15 5.70 4.70
C ASP A 35 -9.40 6.38 3.35
N LYS A 36 -10.14 7.47 3.36
CA LYS A 36 -10.47 8.20 2.14
C LYS A 36 -9.24 8.75 1.43
N ASN A 37 -8.17 8.97 2.17
CA ASN A 37 -6.94 9.50 1.59
C ASN A 37 -5.96 8.41 1.21
N ALA A 38 -6.43 7.18 1.05
CA ALA A 38 -5.58 6.06 0.73
C ALA A 38 -5.94 5.47 -0.62
N VAL A 39 -4.93 4.93 -1.29
CA VAL A 39 -5.13 4.17 -2.52
C VAL A 39 -4.33 2.89 -2.39
N LEU A 40 -4.73 1.88 -3.14
CA LEU A 40 -4.03 0.60 -3.19
C LEU A 40 -3.50 0.45 -4.60
N ILE A 41 -2.20 0.29 -4.75
CA ILE A 41 -1.62 0.05 -6.06
C ILE A 41 -1.04 -1.35 -6.12
N ASP A 42 -1.14 -1.94 -7.30
CA ASP A 42 -0.65 -3.27 -7.59
C ASP A 42 0.47 -3.11 -8.62
N ILE A 43 1.68 -3.48 -8.25
CA ILE A 43 2.85 -3.24 -9.09
C ILE A 43 3.25 -4.44 -9.94
N ARG A 44 2.35 -5.42 -10.05
CA ARG A 44 2.59 -6.57 -10.91
C ARG A 44 2.45 -6.16 -12.37
N ALA A 45 2.95 -6.99 -13.28
CA ALA A 45 2.81 -6.73 -14.70
C ALA A 45 1.33 -6.68 -15.07
N LYS A 46 1.01 -5.91 -16.10
CA LYS A 46 -0.36 -5.68 -16.50
C LYS A 46 -1.12 -6.97 -16.83
N ASP A 47 -0.49 -7.89 -17.53
CA ASP A 47 -1.15 -9.14 -17.90
C ASP A 47 -1.41 -10.02 -16.70
N VAL A 48 -0.54 -9.98 -15.69
CA VAL A 48 -0.77 -10.71 -14.44
C VAL A 48 -1.93 -10.09 -13.68
N TYR A 49 -1.93 -8.75 -13.59
CA TYR A 49 -2.99 -8.02 -12.91
C TYR A 49 -4.36 -8.36 -13.49
N LYS A 50 -4.45 -8.37 -14.82
CA LYS A 50 -5.74 -8.62 -15.47
C LYS A 50 -6.34 -9.97 -15.13
N ARG A 51 -5.50 -10.95 -14.84
CA ARG A 51 -5.97 -12.30 -14.55
C ARG A 51 -6.53 -12.48 -13.13
N GLY A 52 -6.32 -11.50 -12.30
CA GLY A 52 -6.90 -11.54 -10.96
C GLY A 52 -6.35 -10.39 -10.13
N TYR A 53 -7.21 -9.47 -9.73
CA TYR A 53 -6.79 -8.28 -9.00
C TYR A 53 -7.80 -7.92 -7.91
N ILE A 54 -7.34 -7.15 -6.95
CA ILE A 54 -8.17 -6.70 -5.85
C ILE A 54 -9.05 -5.55 -6.33
N SER A 55 -10.34 -5.65 -6.07
CA SER A 55 -11.29 -4.60 -6.46
C SER A 55 -10.84 -3.26 -5.90
N GLY A 56 -10.82 -2.25 -6.76
CA GLY A 56 -10.43 -0.89 -6.35
C GLY A 56 -8.94 -0.61 -6.43
N SER A 57 -8.11 -1.62 -6.70
CA SER A 57 -6.69 -1.38 -6.83
C SER A 57 -6.36 -0.76 -8.19
N ILE A 58 -5.24 -0.04 -8.23
CA ILE A 58 -4.76 0.61 -9.45
C ILE A 58 -3.49 -0.12 -9.87
N ASN A 59 -3.45 -0.59 -11.10
CA ASN A 59 -2.26 -1.27 -11.59
C ASN A 59 -1.23 -0.27 -12.11
N ILE A 60 -0.08 -0.24 -11.47
CA ILE A 60 1.06 0.55 -11.93
C ILE A 60 2.25 -0.37 -11.87
N PRO A 61 2.61 -1.03 -12.98
CA PRO A 61 3.71 -1.99 -12.97
C PRO A 61 5.00 -1.39 -12.43
N MET A 62 5.78 -2.21 -11.76
CA MET A 62 7.04 -1.76 -11.14
C MET A 62 7.95 -1.04 -12.12
N THR A 63 7.97 -1.48 -13.37
CA THR A 63 8.81 -0.87 -14.41
C THR A 63 8.29 0.48 -14.89
N GLN A 64 7.07 0.85 -14.46
CA GLN A 64 6.44 2.09 -14.89
C GLN A 64 5.94 2.92 -13.73
N LEU A 65 6.65 2.87 -12.61
CA LEU A 65 6.23 3.58 -11.39
C LEU A 65 6.06 5.09 -11.59
N GLU A 66 6.75 5.66 -12.56
CA GLU A 66 6.61 7.09 -12.80
C GLU A 66 5.19 7.47 -13.23
N LEU A 67 4.39 6.50 -13.68
CA LEU A 67 3.01 6.78 -14.04
C LEU A 67 2.16 7.17 -12.83
N ILE A 68 2.68 6.95 -11.62
CA ILE A 68 1.94 7.32 -10.43
C ILE A 68 1.62 8.80 -10.40
N GLU A 69 2.48 9.63 -10.99
CA GLU A 69 2.23 11.07 -10.98
C GLU A 69 0.99 11.45 -11.77
N LYS A 70 0.61 10.62 -12.74
CA LYS A 70 -0.61 10.84 -13.49
C LYS A 70 -1.81 10.17 -12.83
N ARG A 71 -1.58 8.98 -12.27
CA ARG A 71 -2.67 8.20 -11.69
C ARG A 71 -3.06 8.66 -10.29
N VAL A 72 -2.07 9.13 -9.53
CA VAL A 72 -2.28 9.58 -8.15
C VAL A 72 -1.47 10.87 -7.99
N PRO A 73 -1.99 11.99 -8.52
CA PRO A 73 -1.21 13.25 -8.47
C PRO A 73 -1.06 13.85 -7.08
N ASP A 74 -1.95 13.50 -6.15
CA ASP A 74 -1.88 14.01 -4.78
C ASP A 74 -0.83 13.24 -4.00
N LYS A 75 0.31 13.86 -3.77
CA LYS A 75 1.44 13.19 -3.10
C LYS A 75 1.25 13.01 -1.60
N GLU A 76 0.17 13.57 -1.06
CA GLU A 76 -0.15 13.37 0.35
C GLU A 76 -0.92 12.08 0.59
N LYS A 77 -1.39 11.45 -0.46
CA LYS A 77 -2.14 10.20 -0.32
C LYS A 77 -1.30 9.10 0.32
N LYS A 78 -1.94 8.26 1.10
CA LYS A 78 -1.32 7.05 1.61
C LYS A 78 -1.40 6.02 0.50
N ILE A 79 -0.27 5.47 0.11
CA ILE A 79 -0.21 4.55 -1.01
C ILE A 79 0.20 3.19 -0.50
N TYR A 80 -0.76 2.26 -0.49
CA TYR A 80 -0.50 0.89 -0.11
C TYR A 80 -0.11 0.11 -1.35
N ILE A 81 0.94 -0.69 -1.26
CA ILE A 81 1.56 -1.32 -2.42
C ILE A 81 1.55 -2.83 -2.27
N VAL A 82 1.01 -3.54 -3.25
CA VAL A 82 1.08 -4.99 -3.27
C VAL A 82 1.78 -5.45 -4.54
N GLY A 83 2.44 -6.61 -4.47
CA GLY A 83 3.18 -7.14 -5.61
C GLY A 83 3.25 -8.65 -5.54
N SER A 84 4.11 -9.24 -6.38
CA SER A 84 4.28 -10.68 -6.44
C SER A 84 5.22 -11.20 -5.35
N TYR A 85 6.22 -10.41 -4.98
CA TYR A 85 7.22 -10.82 -4.01
C TYR A 85 7.34 -9.78 -2.90
N ASP A 86 7.73 -10.20 -1.71
CA ASP A 86 7.81 -9.32 -0.55
C ASP A 86 8.71 -8.10 -0.75
N ASN A 87 9.83 -8.28 -1.44
CA ASN A 87 10.77 -7.18 -1.57
C ASN A 87 10.37 -6.14 -2.61
N GLU A 88 9.47 -6.49 -3.53
CA GLU A 88 9.05 -5.54 -4.55
C GLU A 88 8.25 -4.37 -4.00
N PRO A 89 7.24 -4.60 -3.13
CA PRO A 89 6.54 -3.47 -2.54
C PRO A 89 7.46 -2.57 -1.73
N LYS A 90 8.46 -3.13 -1.07
CA LYS A 90 9.42 -2.34 -0.31
C LYS A 90 10.26 -1.46 -1.21
N LYS A 91 10.72 -2.01 -2.34
CA LYS A 91 11.50 -1.24 -3.30
C LYS A 91 10.65 -0.15 -3.94
N ALA A 92 9.40 -0.47 -4.25
CA ALA A 92 8.49 0.50 -4.83
C ALA A 92 8.22 1.64 -3.86
N ALA A 93 7.99 1.31 -2.59
CA ALA A 93 7.75 2.35 -1.57
C ALA A 93 8.93 3.28 -1.47
N LYS A 94 10.15 2.72 -1.49
CA LYS A 94 11.36 3.52 -1.40
C LYS A 94 11.48 4.47 -2.60
N LYS A 95 11.19 3.96 -3.79
CA LYS A 95 11.25 4.77 -4.99
C LYS A 95 10.20 5.87 -4.97
N LEU A 96 8.98 5.55 -4.54
CA LEU A 96 7.91 6.53 -4.47
C LEU A 96 8.22 7.63 -3.46
N LYS A 97 8.85 7.28 -2.35
CA LYS A 97 9.25 8.30 -1.38
C LYS A 97 10.25 9.28 -1.97
N LYS A 98 11.16 8.78 -2.81
CA LYS A 98 12.10 9.65 -3.48
C LYS A 98 11.40 10.57 -4.47
N MET A 99 10.24 10.17 -4.96
CA MET A 99 9.45 10.98 -5.88
C MET A 99 8.52 11.96 -5.17
N GLY A 100 8.55 11.95 -3.84
CA GLY A 100 7.74 12.89 -3.06
C GLY A 100 6.52 12.27 -2.40
N TYR A 101 6.28 10.98 -2.61
CA TYR A 101 5.15 10.28 -1.99
C TYR A 101 5.61 9.74 -0.64
N GLU A 102 5.56 10.59 0.37
CA GLU A 102 6.09 10.25 1.69
C GLU A 102 5.30 9.17 2.42
N ASN A 103 4.06 8.97 2.01
CA ASN A 103 3.18 8.04 2.69
C ASN A 103 3.02 6.71 1.92
N ALA A 104 4.07 6.27 1.24
CA ALA A 104 4.07 5.00 0.54
C ALA A 104 4.35 3.87 1.55
N ILE A 105 3.50 2.85 1.54
CA ILE A 105 3.53 1.78 2.54
C ILE A 105 3.53 0.43 1.84
N PRO A 106 4.56 -0.40 2.04
CA PRO A 106 4.56 -1.73 1.42
C PRO A 106 3.50 -2.62 2.05
N GLY A 107 2.73 -3.30 1.22
CA GLY A 107 1.57 -4.07 1.66
C GLY A 107 1.63 -5.58 1.48
N GLY A 108 2.74 -6.11 0.98
CA GLY A 108 2.90 -7.56 0.92
C GLY A 108 2.64 -8.20 -0.44
N ARG A 109 2.53 -9.52 -0.43
CA ARG A 109 2.41 -10.31 -1.65
C ARG A 109 0.97 -10.69 -1.96
N MET A 110 0.63 -10.61 -3.23
CA MET A 110 -0.71 -10.96 -3.67
C MET A 110 -1.07 -12.42 -3.40
N GLU A 111 -0.10 -13.32 -3.43
CA GLU A 111 -0.42 -14.73 -3.19
C GLU A 111 -0.95 -14.99 -1.78
N GLU A 112 -0.74 -14.04 -0.85
CA GLU A 112 -1.26 -14.18 0.50
C GLU A 112 -2.67 -13.63 0.65
N HIS A 113 -3.22 -13.10 -0.44
CA HIS A 113 -4.57 -12.53 -0.40
C HIS A 113 -5.62 -13.63 -0.22
N GLU A 114 -6.52 -13.39 0.71
CA GLU A 114 -7.62 -14.31 0.97
C GLU A 114 -8.91 -13.61 0.67
N GLY A 115 -9.47 -13.84 -0.43
CA GLY A 115 -10.71 -13.20 -0.80
C GLY A 115 -10.89 -13.20 -2.29
N PRO A 116 -12.01 -12.67 -2.76
CA PRO A 116 -12.30 -12.69 -4.19
C PRO A 116 -11.43 -11.74 -4.96
N LEU A 117 -11.13 -12.12 -6.20
CA LEU A 117 -10.40 -11.28 -7.13
C LEU A 117 -11.27 -11.00 -8.33
N LYS A 118 -11.11 -9.82 -8.91
CA LYS A 118 -11.78 -9.49 -10.15
C LYS A 118 -10.88 -9.88 -11.30
N LYS A 119 -11.46 -10.06 -12.46
CA LYS A 119 -10.72 -10.37 -13.68
C LYS A 119 -11.17 -9.45 -14.78
N MET A 120 -10.25 -9.03 -15.60
CA MET A 120 -10.57 -8.24 -16.77
C MET A 120 -10.70 -9.15 -17.96
N LYS A 121 -11.62 -8.82 -18.84
CA LYS A 121 -11.79 -9.60 -20.05
C LYS A 121 -10.87 -9.15 -21.15
#